data_0cdd4415e60e4c1de710574528b41ac8
#
_entry.id   0cdd4415e60e4c1de710574528b41ac8
#
_cell.length_a   1.000
_cell.length_b   1.000
_cell.length_c   1.000
_cell.angle_alpha   90.00
_cell.angle_beta   90.00
_cell.angle_gamma   90.00
#
_symmetry.space_group_name_H-M   'P 1'
#
loop_
_entity.id
_entity.type
_entity.pdbx_description
1 polymer ?
#
loop_
_entity_poly.entity_id
_entity_poly.type
_entity_poly.pdbx_seq_one_letter_code
_entity_poly.pdbx_strand_id
1 'polypeptide(L)'
;TTKAVVEMTNTPYLWSDCTLTISGNTIQTAKDISFEVNNNLEAPHYLNGSRCIAAPFPQARDYTLTVTSDLTSPVGGSIYDMYKDNVAFNCEFDLDADVVTTGSQHTVFFMSGCKIMSFEAPSTVEGINEVTLEIKPQTVIGSSYDSNGTWAPYA
;
A
#
# COMPACT_ATOMS: atom_id res chain seq x y z
N THR A 1 -1.13 28.85 -30.52
CA THR A 1 -1.07 27.38 -30.37
C THR A 1 -1.96 27.01 -29.19
N THR A 2 -3.19 26.59 -29.45
CA THR A 2 -4.12 26.15 -28.40
C THR A 2 -3.65 24.79 -27.91
N LYS A 3 -3.19 24.71 -26.66
CA LYS A 3 -2.90 23.43 -26.01
C LYS A 3 -4.23 22.72 -25.82
N ALA A 4 -4.43 21.61 -26.52
CA ALA A 4 -5.58 20.76 -26.25
C ALA A 4 -5.49 20.29 -24.80
N VAL A 5 -6.49 20.59 -23.99
CA VAL A 5 -6.68 19.99 -22.68
C VAL A 5 -7.07 18.55 -22.97
N VAL A 6 -6.17 17.61 -22.71
CA VAL A 6 -6.51 16.20 -22.74
C VAL A 6 -7.36 15.96 -21.49
N GLU A 7 -8.66 15.79 -21.68
CA GLU A 7 -9.52 15.32 -20.58
C GLU A 7 -9.05 13.92 -20.18
N MET A 8 -8.77 13.74 -18.90
CA MET A 8 -8.51 12.42 -18.37
C MET A 8 -9.81 11.60 -18.48
N THR A 9 -9.82 10.63 -19.37
CA THR A 9 -10.95 9.70 -19.55
C THR A 9 -10.95 8.57 -18.52
N ASN A 10 -9.99 8.58 -17.59
CA ASN A 10 -9.84 7.52 -16.59
C ASN A 10 -10.78 7.79 -15.41
N THR A 11 -11.58 6.82 -15.08
CA THR A 11 -12.40 6.83 -13.86
C THR A 11 -11.49 6.70 -12.63
N PRO A 12 -11.65 7.55 -11.61
CA PRO A 12 -10.89 7.38 -10.37
C PRO A 12 -11.29 6.06 -9.71
N TYR A 13 -10.33 5.39 -9.06
CA TYR A 13 -10.60 4.20 -8.26
C TYR A 13 -11.56 4.54 -7.12
N LEU A 14 -12.57 3.70 -6.95
CA LEU A 14 -13.48 3.76 -5.82
C LEU A 14 -13.00 2.80 -4.73
N TRP A 15 -13.47 2.98 -3.51
CA TRP A 15 -13.17 2.06 -2.42
C TRP A 15 -13.63 0.63 -2.71
N SER A 16 -14.74 0.48 -3.44
CA SER A 16 -15.26 -0.83 -3.90
C SER A 16 -14.33 -1.57 -4.86
N ASP A 17 -13.41 -0.85 -5.51
CA ASP A 17 -12.50 -1.38 -6.51
C ASP A 17 -11.16 -1.82 -5.87
N CYS A 18 -11.08 -1.72 -4.54
CA CYS A 18 -9.88 -2.03 -3.78
C CYS A 18 -9.99 -3.41 -3.13
N THR A 19 -8.98 -4.23 -3.28
CA THR A 19 -8.86 -5.52 -2.61
C THR A 19 -7.54 -5.60 -1.87
N LEU A 20 -7.59 -5.93 -0.57
CA LEU A 20 -6.41 -6.21 0.24
C LEU A 20 -6.35 -7.69 0.57
N THR A 21 -5.24 -8.33 0.20
CA THR A 21 -4.97 -9.73 0.52
C THR A 21 -3.73 -9.83 1.41
N ILE A 22 -3.87 -10.48 2.55
CA ILE A 22 -2.79 -10.73 3.52
C ILE A 22 -2.59 -12.24 3.62
N SER A 23 -1.40 -12.73 3.23
CA SER A 23 -1.06 -14.15 3.24
C SER A 23 -2.10 -15.04 2.55
N GLY A 24 -2.63 -14.59 1.40
CA GLY A 24 -3.66 -15.29 0.65
C GLY A 24 -5.08 -15.17 1.21
N ASN A 25 -5.28 -14.44 2.31
CA ASN A 25 -6.61 -14.16 2.86
C ASN A 25 -7.06 -12.76 2.46
N THR A 26 -8.18 -12.66 1.77
CA THR A 26 -8.77 -11.37 1.41
C THR A 26 -9.44 -10.73 2.62
N ILE A 27 -9.10 -9.48 2.91
CA ILE A 27 -9.65 -8.72 4.02
C ILE A 27 -10.84 -7.90 3.52
N GLN A 28 -12.04 -8.42 3.70
CA GLN A 28 -13.28 -7.79 3.25
C GLN A 28 -13.80 -6.71 4.21
N THR A 29 -13.26 -6.65 5.42
CA THR A 29 -13.72 -5.77 6.50
C THR A 29 -12.78 -4.60 6.75
N ALA A 30 -11.83 -4.34 5.84
CA ALA A 30 -10.94 -3.19 5.92
C ALA A 30 -11.75 -1.90 5.78
N LYS A 31 -11.57 -0.98 6.73
CA LYS A 31 -12.23 0.33 6.77
C LYS A 31 -11.31 1.44 6.33
N ASP A 32 -10.03 1.33 6.66
CA ASP A 32 -9.01 2.29 6.31
C ASP A 32 -7.70 1.57 6.00
N ILE A 33 -7.02 2.06 4.97
CA ILE A 33 -5.72 1.56 4.53
C ILE A 33 -4.83 2.75 4.25
N SER A 34 -3.69 2.82 4.93
CA SER A 34 -2.67 3.85 4.71
C SER A 34 -1.35 3.18 4.37
N PHE A 35 -0.75 3.60 3.26
CA PHE A 35 0.56 3.14 2.84
C PHE A 35 1.53 4.31 2.79
N GLU A 36 2.59 4.24 3.58
CA GLU A 36 3.61 5.27 3.67
C GLU A 36 4.95 4.75 3.16
N VAL A 37 5.64 5.58 2.39
CA VAL A 37 7.00 5.32 1.88
C VAL A 37 7.91 6.44 2.33
N ASN A 38 8.88 6.13 3.18
CA ASN A 38 9.89 7.07 3.60
C ASN A 38 11.24 6.73 2.94
N ASN A 39 11.72 7.62 2.08
CA ASN A 39 12.98 7.43 1.36
C ASN A 39 14.22 7.83 2.18
N ASN A 40 14.06 8.35 3.40
CA ASN A 40 15.15 8.78 4.29
C ASN A 40 16.23 9.56 3.54
N LEU A 41 15.83 10.61 2.82
CA LEU A 41 16.75 11.42 2.03
C LEU A 41 17.64 12.26 2.96
N GLU A 42 18.94 12.16 2.80
CA GLU A 42 19.92 13.01 3.47
C GLU A 42 20.49 14.03 2.50
N ALA A 43 20.40 15.31 2.86
CA ALA A 43 20.96 16.41 2.08
C ALA A 43 22.18 16.99 2.80
N PRO A 44 23.40 16.47 2.56
CA PRO A 44 24.59 16.93 3.24
C PRO A 44 24.99 18.33 2.78
N HIS A 45 25.41 19.17 3.72
CA HIS A 45 26.02 20.45 3.47
C HIS A 45 27.54 20.29 3.43
N TYR A 46 28.14 20.53 2.27
CA TYR A 46 29.60 20.48 2.12
C TYR A 46 30.22 21.87 2.14
N LEU A 47 31.39 21.99 2.77
CA LEU A 47 32.22 23.20 2.72
C LEU A 47 33.01 23.25 1.38
N ASN A 48 32.28 23.36 0.27
CA ASN A 48 32.87 23.37 -1.08
C ASN A 48 32.79 24.73 -1.77
N GLY A 49 32.48 25.80 -1.03
CA GLY A 49 32.32 27.15 -1.57
C GLY A 49 31.00 27.36 -2.35
N SER A 50 30.17 26.34 -2.50
CA SER A 50 28.86 26.45 -3.12
C SER A 50 27.80 26.78 -2.10
N ARG A 51 26.86 27.68 -2.46
CA ARG A 51 25.65 27.95 -1.67
C ARG A 51 24.53 26.95 -1.92
N CYS A 52 24.72 26.06 -2.89
CA CYS A 52 23.70 25.03 -3.21
C CYS A 52 23.97 23.78 -2.39
N ILE A 53 22.88 23.22 -1.86
CA ILE A 53 22.90 21.91 -1.23
C ILE A 53 23.20 20.86 -2.32
N ALA A 54 24.06 19.90 -2.02
CA ALA A 54 24.28 18.76 -2.91
C ALA A 54 22.97 17.98 -3.11
N ALA A 55 22.86 17.26 -4.22
CA ALA A 55 21.72 16.39 -4.45
C ALA A 55 21.55 15.43 -3.26
N PRO A 56 20.33 15.28 -2.73
CA PRO A 56 20.09 14.39 -1.61
C PRO A 56 20.44 12.94 -1.96
N PHE A 57 21.11 12.25 -1.04
CA PHE A 57 21.43 10.84 -1.19
C PHE A 57 20.28 10.00 -0.63
N PRO A 58 19.74 9.04 -1.40
CA PRO A 58 18.77 8.10 -0.89
C PRO A 58 19.46 7.14 0.10
N GLN A 59 18.86 7.01 1.28
CA GLN A 59 19.21 5.99 2.27
C GLN A 59 18.26 4.78 2.15
N ALA A 60 18.23 3.92 3.16
CA ALA A 60 17.32 2.80 3.20
C ALA A 60 15.85 3.30 3.19
N ARG A 61 15.07 2.77 2.26
CA ARG A 61 13.61 3.05 2.20
C ARG A 61 12.92 2.32 3.33
N ASP A 62 12.01 3.00 4.00
CA ASP A 62 11.15 2.44 5.02
C ASP A 62 9.71 2.45 4.50
N TYR A 63 9.05 1.31 4.59
CA TYR A 63 7.68 1.12 4.14
C TYR A 63 6.81 0.78 5.34
N THR A 64 5.65 1.40 5.44
CA THR A 64 4.68 1.11 6.49
C THR A 64 3.30 1.02 5.87
N LEU A 65 2.61 -0.08 6.10
CA LEU A 65 1.22 -0.30 5.74
C LEU A 65 0.40 -0.38 7.03
N THR A 66 -0.52 0.54 7.20
CA THR A 66 -1.47 0.54 8.33
C THR A 66 -2.84 0.15 7.81
N VAL A 67 -3.47 -0.83 8.45
CA VAL A 67 -4.79 -1.35 8.09
C VAL A 67 -5.69 -1.31 9.30
N THR A 68 -6.83 -0.65 9.20
CA THR A 68 -7.89 -0.71 10.20
C THR A 68 -9.03 -1.57 9.68
N SER A 69 -9.43 -2.58 10.44
CA SER A 69 -10.44 -3.56 10.05
C SER A 69 -11.27 -3.99 11.25
N ASP A 70 -12.44 -4.58 10.98
CA ASP A 70 -13.19 -5.25 12.05
C ASP A 70 -12.47 -6.52 12.49
N LEU A 71 -12.52 -6.81 13.80
CA LEU A 71 -11.91 -8.02 14.39
C LEU A 71 -12.78 -9.25 14.06
N THR A 72 -12.67 -9.72 12.84
CA THR A 72 -13.37 -10.89 12.30
C THR A 72 -12.37 -11.91 11.76
N SER A 73 -12.84 -13.09 11.38
CA SER A 73 -12.00 -14.03 10.62
C SER A 73 -11.79 -13.47 9.19
N PRO A 74 -10.56 -13.48 8.63
CA PRO A 74 -9.35 -14.12 9.19
C PRO A 74 -8.53 -13.26 10.16
N VAL A 75 -8.89 -11.97 10.38
CA VAL A 75 -8.08 -11.01 11.14
C VAL A 75 -7.91 -11.41 12.60
N GLY A 76 -8.98 -11.85 13.26
CA GLY A 76 -8.94 -12.34 14.64
C GLY A 76 -8.39 -13.77 14.81
N GLY A 77 -8.04 -14.44 13.71
CA GLY A 77 -7.53 -15.81 13.69
C GLY A 77 -6.12 -15.88 13.10
N SER A 78 -6.01 -16.36 11.86
CA SER A 78 -4.71 -16.62 11.21
C SER A 78 -3.77 -15.41 11.16
N ILE A 79 -4.29 -14.20 11.03
CA ILE A 79 -3.47 -12.97 11.01
C ILE A 79 -2.94 -12.66 12.41
N TYR A 80 -3.75 -12.86 13.46
CA TYR A 80 -3.28 -12.74 14.83
C TYR A 80 -2.19 -13.77 15.16
N ASP A 81 -2.34 -15.00 14.69
CA ASP A 81 -1.31 -16.04 14.88
C ASP A 81 0.01 -15.67 14.18
N MET A 82 -0.05 -15.08 12.97
CA MET A 82 1.14 -14.57 12.27
C MET A 82 1.86 -13.47 13.07
N TYR A 83 1.10 -12.58 13.72
CA TYR A 83 1.66 -11.56 14.61
C TYR A 83 2.35 -12.20 15.81
N LYS A 84 1.66 -13.09 16.51
CA LYS A 84 2.15 -13.78 17.72
C LYS A 84 3.42 -14.60 17.44
N ASP A 85 3.45 -15.31 16.31
CA ASP A 85 4.54 -16.20 15.94
C ASP A 85 5.62 -15.46 15.11
N ASN A 86 5.47 -14.16 14.87
CA ASN A 86 6.39 -13.32 14.08
C ASN A 86 6.72 -13.92 12.71
N VAL A 87 5.71 -14.46 12.04
CA VAL A 87 5.85 -15.10 10.72
C VAL A 87 5.91 -14.04 9.63
N ALA A 88 6.83 -14.21 8.68
CA ALA A 88 6.87 -13.36 7.48
C ALA A 88 5.85 -13.86 6.44
N PHE A 89 5.18 -12.93 5.76
CA PHE A 89 4.15 -13.21 4.79
C PHE A 89 4.18 -12.20 3.62
N ASN A 90 3.29 -12.38 2.67
CA ASN A 90 3.13 -11.43 1.57
C ASN A 90 1.77 -10.73 1.67
N CYS A 91 1.75 -9.45 1.28
CA CYS A 91 0.54 -8.66 1.11
C CYS A 91 0.39 -8.25 -0.35
N GLU A 92 -0.83 -8.14 -0.79
CA GLU A 92 -1.18 -7.62 -2.11
C GLU A 92 -2.33 -6.62 -1.95
N PHE A 93 -2.12 -5.42 -2.46
CA PHE A 93 -3.15 -4.39 -2.53
C PHE A 93 -3.45 -4.14 -4.00
N ASP A 94 -4.65 -4.46 -4.37
CA ASP A 94 -5.13 -4.46 -5.74
C ASP A 94 -6.20 -3.39 -5.92
N LEU A 95 -6.04 -2.59 -6.98
CA LEU A 95 -6.97 -1.56 -7.42
C LEU A 95 -7.42 -1.94 -8.82
N ASP A 96 -8.66 -2.42 -8.95
CA ASP A 96 -9.24 -2.88 -10.21
C ASP A 96 -10.48 -2.05 -10.56
N ALA A 97 -10.33 -1.04 -11.41
CA ALA A 97 -11.43 -0.21 -11.85
C ALA A 97 -11.90 -0.58 -13.25
N ASP A 98 -13.18 -0.79 -13.40
CA ASP A 98 -13.83 -0.94 -14.70
C ASP A 98 -13.79 0.39 -15.47
N VAL A 99 -13.16 0.37 -16.63
CA VAL A 99 -13.15 1.53 -17.53
C VAL A 99 -14.42 1.51 -18.40
N VAL A 100 -15.14 2.62 -18.37
CA VAL A 100 -16.46 2.79 -19.01
C VAL A 100 -16.46 2.55 -20.53
N THR A 101 -15.31 2.56 -21.20
CA THR A 101 -15.28 2.51 -22.68
C THR A 101 -14.55 1.32 -23.29
N THR A 102 -13.45 0.85 -22.75
CA THR A 102 -12.74 -0.36 -23.23
C THR A 102 -11.59 -0.68 -22.29
N GLY A 103 -11.76 -1.71 -21.48
CA GLY A 103 -10.71 -2.25 -20.67
C GLY A 103 -10.80 -1.94 -19.17
N SER A 104 -10.15 -2.72 -18.35
CA SER A 104 -9.97 -2.47 -16.93
C SER A 104 -8.62 -1.80 -16.67
N GLN A 105 -8.59 -0.82 -15.77
CA GLN A 105 -7.35 -0.31 -15.21
C GLN A 105 -7.04 -1.09 -13.95
N HIS A 106 -5.87 -1.69 -13.91
CA HIS A 106 -5.45 -2.52 -12.81
C HIS A 106 -4.11 -2.03 -12.28
N THR A 107 -4.06 -1.76 -10.98
CA THR A 107 -2.83 -1.37 -10.31
C THR A 107 -2.63 -2.25 -9.09
N VAL A 108 -1.52 -2.96 -9.03
CA VAL A 108 -1.19 -3.89 -7.96
C VAL A 108 0.05 -3.41 -7.23
N PHE A 109 -0.03 -3.39 -5.91
CA PHE A 109 1.12 -3.24 -5.03
C PHE A 109 1.38 -4.59 -4.34
N PHE A 110 2.40 -5.28 -4.80
CA PHE A 110 2.85 -6.51 -4.18
C PHE A 110 3.95 -6.22 -3.16
N MET A 111 3.72 -6.66 -1.93
CA MET A 111 4.60 -6.45 -0.79
C MET A 111 5.08 -7.80 -0.26
N SER A 112 6.39 -8.00 -0.21
CA SER A 112 6.98 -9.26 0.25
C SER A 112 7.81 -9.10 1.51
N GLY A 113 7.95 -10.21 2.24
CA GLY A 113 8.66 -10.22 3.51
C GLY A 113 8.01 -9.36 4.59
N CYS A 114 6.69 -9.20 4.52
CA CYS A 114 5.91 -8.41 5.47
C CYS A 114 5.95 -9.03 6.86
N LYS A 115 6.01 -8.18 7.88
CA LYS A 115 5.83 -8.56 9.29
C LYS A 115 4.86 -7.61 9.96
N ILE A 116 4.01 -8.13 10.83
CA ILE A 116 3.14 -7.31 11.65
C ILE A 116 3.95 -6.80 12.84
N MET A 117 4.07 -5.49 12.97
CA MET A 117 4.81 -4.85 14.05
C MET A 117 3.91 -4.53 15.24
N SER A 118 2.66 -4.19 14.97
CA SER A 118 1.66 -3.89 16.00
C SER A 118 0.32 -4.50 15.61
N PHE A 119 -0.37 -5.05 16.61
CA PHE A 119 -1.73 -5.57 16.52
C PHE A 119 -2.51 -4.98 17.69
N GLU A 120 -3.24 -3.91 17.43
CA GLU A 120 -4.03 -3.20 18.44
C GLU A 120 -5.50 -3.50 18.25
N ALA A 121 -6.08 -4.24 19.21
CA ALA A 121 -7.50 -4.59 19.23
C ALA A 121 -8.12 -4.11 20.55
N PRO A 122 -8.51 -2.82 20.65
CA PRO A 122 -9.18 -2.32 21.83
C PRO A 122 -10.53 -3.02 22.00
N SER A 123 -10.74 -3.62 23.17
CA SER A 123 -12.04 -4.25 23.50
C SER A 123 -13.02 -3.17 23.94
N THR A 124 -14.10 -2.99 23.19
CA THR A 124 -15.23 -2.15 23.59
C THR A 124 -16.38 -3.03 24.04
N VAL A 125 -17.03 -2.62 25.14
CA VAL A 125 -18.18 -3.40 25.72
C VAL A 125 -19.43 -3.26 24.85
N GLU A 126 -19.55 -2.15 24.11
CA GLU A 126 -20.66 -1.85 23.23
C GLU A 126 -20.11 -1.42 21.87
N GLY A 127 -20.19 -2.31 20.87
CA GLY A 127 -19.82 -2.00 19.51
C GLY A 127 -19.02 -3.09 18.80
N ILE A 128 -18.66 -2.83 17.55
CA ILE A 128 -17.81 -3.70 16.76
C ILE A 128 -16.36 -3.47 17.21
N ASN A 129 -15.68 -4.55 17.60
CA ASN A 129 -14.26 -4.47 17.93
C ASN A 129 -13.46 -4.23 16.64
N GLU A 130 -12.80 -3.11 16.57
CA GLU A 130 -11.87 -2.77 15.48
C GLU A 130 -10.46 -3.19 15.86
N VAL A 131 -9.67 -3.50 14.85
CA VAL A 131 -8.26 -3.80 14.99
C VAL A 131 -7.46 -2.91 14.07
N THR A 132 -6.36 -2.38 14.56
CA THR A 132 -5.36 -1.67 13.76
C THR A 132 -4.10 -2.51 13.67
N LEU A 133 -3.69 -2.79 12.44
CA LEU A 133 -2.49 -3.54 12.10
C LEU A 133 -1.44 -2.58 11.54
N GLU A 134 -0.23 -2.61 12.09
CA GLU A 134 0.92 -2.00 11.46
C GLU A 134 1.81 -3.09 10.85
N ILE A 135 2.00 -3.03 9.55
CA ILE A 135 2.73 -4.02 8.77
C ILE A 135 3.93 -3.35 8.11
N LYS A 136 5.11 -3.95 8.26
CA LYS A 136 6.33 -3.49 7.59
C LYS A 136 6.74 -4.46 6.49
N PRO A 137 6.58 -4.10 5.21
CA PRO A 137 7.13 -4.84 4.08
C PRO A 137 8.65 -4.67 3.99
N GLN A 138 9.33 -5.72 3.58
CA GLN A 138 10.75 -5.66 3.24
C GLN A 138 10.96 -5.11 1.82
N THR A 139 10.09 -5.52 0.89
CA THR A 139 10.15 -5.09 -0.51
C THR A 139 8.75 -4.77 -1.00
N VAL A 140 8.64 -3.72 -1.81
CA VAL A 140 7.39 -3.32 -2.46
C VAL A 140 7.63 -3.20 -3.96
N ILE A 141 6.76 -3.83 -4.74
CA ILE A 141 6.75 -3.77 -6.19
C ILE A 141 5.38 -3.27 -6.61
N GLY A 142 5.34 -2.13 -7.31
CA GLY A 142 4.13 -1.62 -7.93
C GLY A 142 4.10 -1.97 -9.41
N SER A 143 2.95 -2.37 -9.91
CA SER A 143 2.71 -2.55 -11.34
C SER A 143 1.34 -2.01 -11.70
N SER A 144 1.24 -1.40 -12.87
CA SER A 144 -0.02 -0.90 -13.42
C SER A 144 -0.12 -1.36 -14.87
N TYR A 145 -1.30 -1.82 -15.27
CA TYR A 145 -1.58 -2.17 -16.66
C TYR A 145 -3.02 -1.80 -17.01
N ASP A 146 -3.23 -1.52 -18.27
CA ASP A 146 -4.56 -1.44 -18.85
C ASP A 146 -4.91 -2.77 -19.53
N SER A 147 -6.17 -2.99 -19.82
CA SER A 147 -6.66 -4.23 -20.46
C SER A 147 -6.11 -4.47 -21.86
N ASN A 148 -5.40 -3.52 -22.46
CA ASN A 148 -4.70 -3.71 -23.73
C ASN A 148 -3.35 -4.43 -23.56
N GLY A 149 -3.02 -4.86 -22.33
CA GLY A 149 -1.84 -5.68 -22.04
C GLY A 149 -0.52 -4.93 -22.09
N THR A 150 -0.55 -3.61 -22.09
CA THR A 150 0.68 -2.81 -22.05
C THR A 150 1.15 -2.67 -20.60
N TRP A 151 2.09 -3.49 -20.21
CA TRP A 151 2.79 -3.35 -18.93
C TRP A 151 3.55 -2.03 -18.89
N ALA A 152 3.25 -1.18 -17.95
CA ALA A 152 4.08 -0.04 -17.58
C ALA A 152 4.67 -0.28 -16.19
N PRO A 153 5.86 -0.92 -16.07
CA PRO A 153 6.54 -1.00 -14.79
C PRO A 153 6.94 0.43 -14.39
N TYR A 154 6.54 0.85 -13.21
CA TYR A 154 7.10 2.05 -12.61
C TYR A 154 8.55 1.76 -12.23
N ALA A 155 9.47 2.44 -12.93
CA ALA A 155 10.90 2.37 -12.65
C ALA A 155 11.29 3.28 -11.47
#